data_96295e439ece456e766003716b055ad7
#
_entry.id   96295e439ece456e766003716b055ad7
#
_cell.length_a   1.000
_cell.length_b   1.000
_cell.length_c   1.000
_cell.angle_alpha   90.00
_cell.angle_beta   90.00
_cell.angle_gamma   90.00
#
_symmetry.space_group_name_H-M   'P 1'
#
loop_
_entity.id
_entity.type
_entity.pdbx_description
1 polymer ?
#
loop_
_entity_poly.entity_id
_entity_poly.type
_entity_poly.pdbx_seq_one_letter_code
_entity_poly.pdbx_strand_id
1 'polypeptide(L)'
;SIGEQGKDYWQVMGGALARYTRNDRLWWLFGLGFNDSDFGTTWVPYVGASLILNERWSVSALLPWPQVIYAPSKDWFVSLGAAYSGNSWAVNSTTGTVGLNLSGFDFGFGGAMRLKGPLWLEGTAGVGGLRALTINDGNVSGPSIDVSSSPFINISLTFRPSFAD
;
A
#
# COMPACT_ATOMS: atom_id res chain seq x y z
N SER A 1 9.50 -33.56 -16.87
CA SER A 1 9.26 -32.78 -18.07
C SER A 1 8.98 -31.34 -17.66
N ILE A 2 10.01 -30.52 -17.72
CA ILE A 2 9.93 -29.06 -17.52
C ILE A 2 9.39 -28.50 -18.84
N GLY A 3 8.16 -28.10 -18.89
CA GLY A 3 7.59 -27.55 -20.14
C GLY A 3 6.08 -27.37 -20.12
N GLU A 4 5.55 -26.69 -19.14
CA GLU A 4 4.30 -25.97 -19.33
C GLU A 4 4.56 -24.48 -19.03
N GLN A 5 4.68 -23.74 -20.12
CA GLN A 5 4.69 -22.29 -20.13
C GLN A 5 3.46 -21.81 -19.34
N GLY A 6 3.74 -21.05 -18.27
CA GLY A 6 2.69 -20.44 -17.50
C GLY A 6 1.80 -19.62 -18.43
N LYS A 7 0.50 -19.79 -18.30
CA LYS A 7 -0.45 -18.86 -18.89
C LYS A 7 -0.07 -17.48 -18.42
N ASP A 8 0.14 -16.56 -19.36
CA ASP A 8 0.36 -15.14 -19.04
C ASP A 8 -0.90 -14.63 -18.35
N TYR A 9 -0.80 -14.45 -17.03
CA TYR A 9 -1.89 -13.84 -16.26
C TYR A 9 -1.85 -12.35 -16.47
N TRP A 10 -2.89 -11.80 -17.06
CA TRP A 10 -3.03 -10.37 -17.25
C TRP A 10 -3.57 -9.73 -15.98
N GLN A 11 -2.97 -8.63 -15.59
CA GLN A 11 -3.46 -7.77 -14.53
C GLN A 11 -3.58 -6.35 -15.06
N VAL A 12 -4.78 -5.79 -14.96
CA VAL A 12 -5.05 -4.41 -15.37
C VAL A 12 -5.38 -3.61 -14.12
N MET A 13 -4.64 -2.53 -13.92
CA MET A 13 -4.89 -1.59 -12.83
C MET A 13 -5.19 -0.22 -13.38
N GLY A 14 -6.12 0.48 -12.75
CA GLY A 14 -6.46 1.84 -13.10
C GLY A 14 -7.17 2.56 -11.97
N GLY A 15 -7.40 3.84 -12.16
CA GLY A 15 -8.13 4.61 -11.17
C GLY A 15 -8.21 6.07 -11.52
N ALA A 16 -9.03 6.79 -10.75
CA ALA A 16 -9.16 8.23 -10.82
C ALA A 16 -9.14 8.83 -9.42
N LEU A 17 -8.41 9.93 -9.26
CA LEU A 17 -8.30 10.67 -8.02
C LEU A 17 -8.68 12.13 -8.26
N ALA A 18 -9.48 12.68 -7.36
CA ALA A 18 -9.83 14.08 -7.31
C ALA A 18 -9.36 14.70 -6.00
N ARG A 19 -8.70 15.84 -6.09
CA ARG A 19 -8.24 16.60 -4.95
C ARG A 19 -9.04 17.90 -4.84
N TYR A 20 -9.63 18.14 -3.67
CA TYR A 20 -10.25 19.41 -3.33
C TYR A 20 -9.42 20.12 -2.27
N THR A 21 -8.81 21.24 -2.61
CA THR A 21 -8.00 22.05 -1.70
C THR A 21 -8.86 23.16 -1.11
N ARG A 22 -9.12 23.11 0.19
CA ARG A 22 -9.89 24.13 0.90
C ARG A 22 -9.02 25.37 1.21
N ASN A 23 -7.77 25.14 1.62
CA ASN A 23 -6.75 26.14 1.86
C ASN A 23 -5.36 25.49 1.83
N ASP A 24 -4.29 26.24 2.05
CA ASP A 24 -2.90 25.78 1.99
C ASP A 24 -2.56 24.69 3.02
N ARG A 25 -3.41 24.48 4.02
CA ARG A 25 -3.19 23.50 5.09
C ARG A 25 -4.13 22.31 5.07
N LEU A 26 -5.27 22.42 4.37
CA LEU A 26 -6.30 21.38 4.34
C LEU A 26 -6.72 21.08 2.91
N TRP A 27 -6.56 19.84 2.53
CA TRP A 27 -7.08 19.32 1.28
C TRP A 27 -7.74 17.95 1.48
N TRP A 28 -8.67 17.64 0.62
CA TRP A 28 -9.42 16.39 0.58
C TRP A 28 -9.03 15.60 -0.64
N LEU A 29 -9.03 14.29 -0.52
CA LEU A 29 -8.83 13.37 -1.63
C LEU A 29 -10.02 12.44 -1.73
N PHE A 30 -10.52 12.26 -2.95
CA PHE A 30 -11.56 11.32 -3.28
C PHE A 30 -11.12 10.54 -4.50
N GLY A 31 -11.38 9.25 -4.51
CA GLY A 31 -11.04 8.47 -5.68
C GLY A 31 -11.48 7.03 -5.59
N LEU A 32 -11.29 6.36 -6.70
CA LEU A 32 -11.58 4.97 -6.85
C LEU A 32 -10.50 4.34 -7.72
N GLY A 33 -9.85 3.33 -7.20
CA GLY A 33 -8.94 2.46 -7.93
C GLY A 33 -9.58 1.12 -8.21
N PHE A 34 -9.19 0.48 -9.28
CA PHE A 34 -9.54 -0.89 -9.55
C PHE A 34 -8.30 -1.69 -9.94
N ASN A 35 -8.34 -2.94 -9.61
CA ASN A 35 -7.39 -3.95 -10.01
C ASN A 35 -8.18 -5.14 -10.53
N ASP A 36 -8.08 -5.39 -11.81
CA ASP A 36 -8.74 -6.49 -12.50
C ASP A 36 -7.71 -7.57 -12.80
N SER A 37 -7.99 -8.78 -12.39
CA SER A 37 -7.15 -9.95 -12.60
C SER A 37 -8.02 -11.15 -12.97
N ASP A 38 -7.41 -12.22 -13.45
CA ASP A 38 -8.11 -13.47 -13.75
C ASP A 38 -8.85 -14.07 -12.53
N PHE A 39 -8.57 -13.58 -11.32
CA PHE A 39 -9.19 -14.01 -10.06
C PHE A 39 -10.28 -13.05 -9.56
N GLY A 40 -10.61 -12.03 -10.33
CA GLY A 40 -11.66 -11.07 -10.01
C GLY A 40 -11.19 -9.62 -9.96
N THR A 41 -12.18 -8.74 -9.93
CA THR A 41 -11.97 -7.29 -9.88
C THR A 41 -12.06 -6.81 -8.43
N THR A 42 -11.04 -6.11 -7.98
CA THR A 42 -10.99 -5.47 -6.66
C THR A 42 -11.10 -3.96 -6.81
N TRP A 43 -12.02 -3.35 -6.09
CA TRP A 43 -12.18 -1.90 -6.03
C TRP A 43 -11.64 -1.36 -4.72
N VAL A 44 -10.82 -0.32 -4.81
CA VAL A 44 -10.22 0.34 -3.64
C VAL A 44 -10.67 1.79 -3.61
N PRO A 45 -11.56 2.16 -2.67
CA PRO A 45 -11.94 3.54 -2.48
C PRO A 45 -10.81 4.31 -1.78
N TYR A 46 -10.53 5.51 -2.28
CA TYR A 46 -9.64 6.48 -1.67
C TYR A 46 -10.47 7.65 -1.17
N VAL A 47 -10.48 7.85 0.11
CA VAL A 47 -11.22 8.96 0.70
C VAL A 47 -10.50 9.44 1.95
N GLY A 48 -10.43 10.76 2.09
CA GLY A 48 -9.87 11.32 3.31
C GLY A 48 -9.43 12.77 3.16
N ALA A 49 -8.70 13.21 4.17
CA ALA A 49 -8.17 14.55 4.22
C ALA A 49 -6.72 14.55 4.70
N SER A 50 -5.96 15.53 4.26
CA SER A 50 -4.65 15.83 4.79
C SER A 50 -4.66 17.23 5.39
N LEU A 51 -4.13 17.33 6.59
CA LEU A 51 -4.08 18.55 7.38
C LEU A 51 -2.64 18.85 7.81
N ILE A 52 -2.15 20.03 7.47
CA ILE A 52 -0.89 20.56 7.97
C ILE A 52 -1.18 21.30 9.27
N LEU A 53 -0.80 20.70 10.40
CA LEU A 53 -1.01 21.29 11.74
C LEU A 53 -0.10 22.48 11.96
N ASN A 54 1.17 22.35 11.60
CA ASN A 54 2.19 23.39 11.64
C ASN A 54 3.35 23.05 10.69
N GLU A 55 4.44 23.82 10.74
CA GLU A 55 5.62 23.63 9.86
C GLU A 55 6.31 22.27 9.99
N ARG A 56 6.04 21.53 11.07
CA ARG A 56 6.71 20.25 11.36
C ARG A 56 5.77 19.06 11.38
N TRP A 57 4.48 19.28 11.65
CA TRP A 57 3.50 18.21 11.82
C TRP A 57 2.44 18.25 10.76
N SER A 58 2.17 17.12 10.16
CA SER A 58 1.02 16.91 9.29
C SER A 58 0.33 15.58 9.61
N VAL A 59 -0.97 15.55 9.38
CA VAL A 59 -1.81 14.38 9.54
C VAL A 59 -2.48 14.09 8.21
N SER A 60 -2.37 12.88 7.76
CA SER A 60 -3.05 12.38 6.58
C SER A 60 -4.03 11.28 7.01
N ALA A 61 -5.30 11.62 7.11
CA ALA A 61 -6.37 10.66 7.38
C ALA A 61 -6.93 10.12 6.06
N LEU A 62 -6.05 9.66 5.17
CA LEU A 62 -6.39 9.11 3.86
C LEU A 62 -6.50 7.58 3.96
N LEU A 63 -7.67 7.05 3.69
CA LEU A 63 -7.85 5.61 3.54
C LEU A 63 -7.39 5.16 2.15
N PRO A 64 -6.68 4.04 2.04
CA PRO A 64 -6.34 3.08 3.10
C PRO A 64 -4.99 3.32 3.80
N TRP A 65 -4.37 4.50 3.71
CA TRP A 65 -3.05 4.81 4.29
C TRP A 65 -3.08 6.01 5.25
N PRO A 66 -3.75 5.91 6.39
CA PRO A 66 -3.71 6.98 7.39
C PRO A 66 -2.33 7.08 8.03
N GLN A 67 -1.81 8.30 8.19
CA GLN A 67 -0.52 8.53 8.79
C GLN A 67 -0.40 9.90 9.46
N VAL A 68 0.46 9.96 10.47
CA VAL A 68 0.94 11.20 11.08
C VAL A 68 2.41 11.34 10.73
N ILE A 69 2.79 12.51 10.26
CA ILE A 69 4.15 12.81 9.81
C ILE A 69 4.72 13.93 10.64
N TYR A 70 5.94 13.74 11.14
CA TYR A 70 6.76 14.76 11.78
C TYR A 70 7.99 15.01 10.91
N ALA A 71 8.09 16.21 10.34
CA ALA A 71 9.16 16.65 9.45
C ALA A 71 9.76 17.96 9.96
N PRO A 72 10.72 17.92 10.92
CA PRO A 72 11.32 19.13 11.50
C PRO A 72 12.24 19.86 10.53
N SER A 73 12.66 19.21 9.46
CA SER A 73 13.47 19.81 8.39
C SER A 73 13.10 19.21 7.02
N LYS A 74 13.67 19.81 5.96
CA LYS A 74 13.51 19.30 4.59
C LYS A 74 14.37 18.04 4.33
N ASP A 75 15.23 17.69 5.25
CA ASP A 75 16.22 16.62 5.08
C ASP A 75 15.86 15.32 5.78
N TRP A 76 14.88 15.35 6.67
CA TRP A 76 14.39 14.12 7.30
C TRP A 76 12.96 14.25 7.83
N PHE A 77 12.30 13.15 7.89
CA PHE A 77 10.98 13.02 8.53
C PHE A 77 10.82 11.63 9.15
N VAL A 78 9.87 11.54 10.07
CA VAL A 78 9.37 10.29 10.62
C VAL A 78 7.87 10.25 10.48
N SER A 79 7.32 9.06 10.38
CA SER A 79 5.88 8.85 10.25
C SER A 79 5.42 7.66 11.09
N LEU A 80 4.19 7.74 11.56
CA LEU A 80 3.48 6.63 12.18
C LEU A 80 2.17 6.46 11.43
N GLY A 81 1.85 5.26 11.04
CA GLY A 81 0.65 5.06 10.25
C GLY A 81 0.26 3.61 10.06
N ALA A 82 -0.76 3.44 9.24
CA ALA A 82 -1.22 2.15 8.77
C ALA A 82 -1.22 2.13 7.24
N ALA A 83 -1.01 0.96 6.68
CA ALA A 83 -1.08 0.73 5.25
C ALA A 83 -1.86 -0.54 4.97
N TYR A 84 -2.75 -0.46 3.98
CA TYR A 84 -3.37 -1.66 3.44
C TYR A 84 -2.32 -2.41 2.61
N SER A 85 -2.16 -3.68 2.89
CA SER A 85 -1.31 -4.59 2.13
C SER A 85 -2.15 -5.73 1.55
N GLY A 86 -1.89 -6.07 0.30
CA GLY A 86 -2.57 -7.17 -0.36
C GLY A 86 -1.68 -7.80 -1.42
N ASN A 87 -1.68 -9.12 -1.46
CA ASN A 87 -1.00 -9.90 -2.48
C ASN A 87 -1.90 -11.04 -2.92
N SER A 88 -1.89 -11.33 -4.21
CA SER A 88 -2.63 -12.43 -4.79
C SER A 88 -1.68 -13.37 -5.52
N TRP A 89 -1.87 -14.67 -5.33
CA TRP A 89 -1.08 -15.70 -5.99
C TRP A 89 -2.01 -16.74 -6.63
N ALA A 90 -1.57 -17.27 -7.75
CA ALA A 90 -2.17 -18.43 -8.37
C ALA A 90 -1.38 -19.68 -8.00
N VAL A 91 -2.05 -20.67 -7.47
CA VAL A 91 -1.46 -21.97 -7.17
C VAL A 91 -2.12 -23.04 -8.05
N ASN A 92 -1.31 -23.74 -8.83
CA ASN A 92 -1.81 -24.86 -9.61
C ASN A 92 -2.05 -26.06 -8.71
N SER A 93 -3.29 -26.49 -8.63
CA SER A 93 -3.70 -27.72 -7.96
C SER A 93 -3.98 -28.83 -8.98
N THR A 94 -4.04 -30.05 -8.54
CA THR A 94 -4.42 -31.21 -9.39
C THR A 94 -5.85 -31.10 -9.95
N THR A 95 -6.69 -30.28 -9.35
CA THR A 95 -8.09 -30.05 -9.72
C THR A 95 -8.32 -28.72 -10.47
N GLY A 96 -7.28 -27.90 -10.64
CA GLY A 96 -7.37 -26.58 -11.28
C GLY A 96 -6.48 -25.54 -10.65
N THR A 97 -6.59 -24.29 -11.10
CA THR A 97 -5.85 -23.17 -10.54
C THR A 97 -6.66 -22.53 -9.41
N VAL A 98 -6.08 -22.45 -8.23
CA VAL A 98 -6.67 -21.83 -7.05
C VAL A 98 -6.04 -20.48 -6.80
N GLY A 99 -6.84 -19.44 -6.68
CA GLY A 99 -6.40 -18.10 -6.29
C GLY A 99 -6.29 -17.97 -4.77
N LEU A 100 -5.13 -17.54 -4.31
CA LEU A 100 -4.89 -17.17 -2.92
C LEU A 100 -4.82 -15.65 -2.82
N ASN A 101 -5.63 -15.05 -1.97
CA ASN A 101 -5.62 -13.62 -1.74
C ASN A 101 -5.34 -13.35 -0.26
N LEU A 102 -4.21 -12.72 0.01
CA LEU A 102 -3.84 -12.26 1.35
C LEU A 102 -4.04 -10.75 1.42
N SER A 103 -4.89 -10.30 2.30
CA SER A 103 -5.14 -8.88 2.53
C SER A 103 -5.06 -8.56 4.02
N GLY A 104 -4.70 -7.32 4.33
CA GLY A 104 -4.60 -6.90 5.72
C GLY A 104 -4.16 -5.45 5.87
N PHE A 105 -3.98 -5.05 7.11
CA PHE A 105 -3.41 -3.75 7.46
C PHE A 105 -2.10 -3.95 8.20
N ASP A 106 -1.08 -3.24 7.75
CA ASP A 106 0.22 -3.15 8.40
C ASP A 106 0.29 -1.83 9.18
N PHE A 107 0.66 -1.91 10.44
CA PHE A 107 0.87 -0.75 11.31
C PHE A 107 2.35 -0.56 11.52
N GLY A 108 2.84 0.65 11.33
CA GLY A 108 4.27 0.83 11.40
C GLY A 108 4.73 2.26 11.58
N PHE A 109 5.98 2.32 11.90
CA PHE A 109 6.77 3.51 12.00
C PHE A 109 7.69 3.59 10.78
N GLY A 110 7.71 4.74 10.12
CA GLY A 110 8.57 5.01 8.97
C GLY A 110 9.46 6.22 9.22
N GLY A 111 10.51 6.32 8.44
CA GLY A 111 11.34 7.50 8.42
C GLY A 111 12.19 7.57 7.17
N ALA A 112 12.57 8.77 6.80
CA ALA A 112 13.49 9.00 5.70
C ALA A 112 14.45 10.13 6.05
N MET A 113 15.68 9.98 5.60
CA MET A 113 16.76 10.95 5.81
C MET A 113 17.51 11.15 4.50
N ARG A 114 17.71 12.40 4.13
CA ARG A 114 18.54 12.77 2.99
C ARG A 114 20.01 12.53 3.32
N LEU A 115 20.68 11.72 2.53
CA LEU A 115 22.11 11.46 2.69
C LEU A 115 22.94 12.51 1.93
N LYS A 116 22.63 12.69 0.64
CA LYS A 116 23.33 13.68 -0.20
C LYS A 116 22.53 13.96 -1.47
N GLY A 117 22.25 15.22 -1.75
CA GLY A 117 21.53 15.62 -2.97
C GLY A 117 20.17 14.90 -3.07
N PRO A 118 19.92 14.18 -4.17
CA PRO A 118 18.67 13.44 -4.36
C PRO A 118 18.63 12.06 -3.67
N LEU A 119 19.70 11.64 -3.00
CA LEU A 119 19.78 10.32 -2.37
C LEU A 119 19.21 10.34 -0.96
N TRP A 120 18.26 9.43 -0.69
CA TRP A 120 17.59 9.26 0.59
C TRP A 120 17.76 7.84 1.11
N LEU A 121 17.96 7.75 2.42
CA LEU A 121 17.82 6.51 3.17
C LEU A 121 16.43 6.47 3.77
N GLU A 122 15.71 5.40 3.53
CA GLU A 122 14.36 5.19 4.05
C GLU A 122 14.31 3.91 4.86
N GLY A 123 13.56 3.93 5.94
CA GLY A 123 13.34 2.77 6.77
C GLY A 123 11.90 2.70 7.24
N THR A 124 11.37 1.49 7.30
CA THR A 124 10.07 1.20 7.90
C THR A 124 10.18 -0.02 8.79
N ALA A 125 9.51 0.03 9.93
CA ALA A 125 9.39 -1.09 10.84
C ALA A 125 7.97 -1.13 11.40
N GLY A 126 7.42 -2.31 11.58
CA GLY A 126 6.05 -2.42 12.03
C GLY A 126 5.60 -3.85 12.27
N VAL A 127 4.30 -3.99 12.37
CA VAL A 127 3.64 -5.26 12.57
C VAL A 127 2.54 -5.39 11.52
N GLY A 128 2.60 -6.44 10.73
CA GLY A 128 1.51 -6.83 9.86
C GLY A 128 0.39 -7.42 10.70
N GLY A 129 -0.76 -6.75 10.70
CA GLY A 129 -1.90 -7.15 11.51
C GLY A 129 -3.18 -7.29 10.68
N LEU A 130 -4.23 -7.83 11.29
CA LEU A 130 -5.55 -7.98 10.68
C LEU A 130 -5.51 -8.63 9.30
N ARG A 131 -4.72 -9.67 9.14
CA ARG A 131 -4.52 -10.35 7.86
C ARG A 131 -5.53 -11.47 7.69
N ALA A 132 -6.18 -11.49 6.53
CA ALA A 132 -7.08 -12.55 6.11
C ALA A 132 -6.55 -13.20 4.82
N LEU A 133 -6.45 -14.51 4.82
CA LEU A 133 -6.17 -15.31 3.63
C LEU A 133 -7.49 -15.84 3.09
N THR A 134 -7.86 -15.43 1.90
CA THR A 134 -9.04 -15.93 1.20
C THR A 134 -8.60 -16.86 0.07
N ILE A 135 -9.23 -18.02 0.00
CA ILE A 135 -8.99 -19.02 -1.03
C ILE A 135 -10.16 -18.95 -2.01
N ASN A 136 -9.87 -18.66 -3.27
CA ASN A 136 -10.89 -18.62 -4.34
C ASN A 136 -10.63 -19.75 -5.35
N ASP A 137 -11.58 -20.65 -5.43
CA ASP A 137 -11.60 -21.73 -6.43
C ASP A 137 -12.67 -21.37 -7.49
N GLY A 138 -12.30 -20.52 -8.43
CA GLY A 138 -13.05 -20.09 -9.61
C GLY A 138 -14.55 -19.78 -9.48
N ASN A 139 -15.28 -20.52 -8.69
CA ASN A 139 -16.73 -20.43 -8.50
C ASN A 139 -17.21 -20.36 -7.04
N VAL A 140 -16.32 -20.54 -6.07
CA VAL A 140 -16.68 -20.53 -4.64
C VAL A 140 -15.62 -19.77 -3.86
N SER A 141 -16.05 -18.71 -3.17
CA SER A 141 -15.20 -18.08 -2.14
C SER A 141 -15.08 -19.05 -0.95
N GLY A 142 -13.88 -19.56 -0.75
CA GLY A 142 -13.57 -20.42 0.38
C GLY A 142 -13.53 -19.65 1.72
N PRO A 143 -13.34 -20.35 2.82
CA PRO A 143 -13.25 -19.73 4.14
C PRO A 143 -12.04 -18.80 4.22
N SER A 144 -12.22 -17.64 4.86
CA SER A 144 -11.11 -16.79 5.23
C SER A 144 -10.41 -17.36 6.47
N ILE A 145 -9.09 -17.43 6.40
CA ILE A 145 -8.24 -17.88 7.51
C ILE A 145 -7.54 -16.66 8.08
N ASP A 146 -7.68 -16.43 9.37
CA ASP A 146 -6.94 -15.39 10.06
C ASP A 146 -5.47 -15.76 10.14
N VAL A 147 -4.61 -14.88 9.63
CA VAL A 147 -3.17 -15.07 9.65
C VAL A 147 -2.57 -14.27 10.79
N SER A 148 -1.72 -14.92 11.57
CA SER A 148 -1.03 -14.27 12.69
C SER A 148 -0.25 -13.04 12.24
N SER A 149 -0.22 -12.02 13.09
CA SER A 149 0.59 -10.83 12.90
C SER A 149 2.08 -11.19 12.90
N SER A 150 2.85 -10.54 12.04
CA SER A 150 4.29 -10.71 12.00
C SER A 150 5.00 -9.36 11.96
N PRO A 151 6.11 -9.20 12.68
CA PRO A 151 6.92 -8.00 12.58
C PRO A 151 7.62 -7.94 11.22
N PHE A 152 7.85 -6.73 10.74
CA PHE A 152 8.63 -6.48 9.54
C PHE A 152 9.57 -5.30 9.73
N ILE A 153 10.65 -5.30 8.98
CA ILE A 153 11.56 -4.19 8.83
C ILE A 153 11.98 -4.10 7.36
N ASN A 154 12.02 -2.88 6.85
CA ASN A 154 12.49 -2.59 5.49
C ASN A 154 13.46 -1.40 5.57
N ILE A 155 14.55 -1.47 4.82
CA ILE A 155 15.50 -0.38 4.64
C ILE A 155 15.79 -0.28 3.15
N SER A 156 15.69 0.93 2.61
CA SER A 156 15.90 1.19 1.19
C SER A 156 16.66 2.48 0.95
N LEU A 157 17.33 2.53 -0.19
CA LEU A 157 17.91 3.75 -0.74
C LEU A 157 17.04 4.21 -1.89
N THR A 158 16.55 5.44 -1.79
CA THR A 158 15.65 6.01 -2.80
C THR A 158 16.29 7.24 -3.43
N PHE A 159 16.22 7.30 -4.74
CA PHE A 159 16.64 8.47 -5.50
C PHE A 159 15.41 9.35 -5.79
N ARG A 160 15.38 10.54 -5.20
CA ARG A 160 14.32 11.53 -5.39
C ARG A 160 14.89 12.75 -6.14
N PRO A 161 14.83 12.78 -7.47
CA PRO A 161 15.29 13.94 -8.21
C PRO A 161 14.43 15.14 -7.84
N SER A 162 15.07 16.26 -7.45
CA SER A 162 14.38 17.54 -7.43
C SER A 162 14.26 17.99 -8.87
N PHE A 163 13.08 17.98 -9.44
CA PHE A 163 12.84 18.75 -10.65
C PHE A 163 12.97 20.21 -10.22
N ALA A 164 14.01 20.87 -10.71
CA ALA A 164 14.23 22.29 -10.47
C ALA A 164 12.98 23.04 -10.97
N ASP A 165 12.43 23.86 -10.09
CA ASP A 165 11.43 24.86 -10.45
C ASP A 165 12.01 25.90 -11.40
#